data_ebbe0284c08ae9abd7d44dc526629ddf
#
_entry.id   ebbe0284c08ae9abd7d44dc526629ddf
#
_cell.length_a   1.000
_cell.length_b   1.000
_cell.length_c   1.000
_cell.angle_alpha   90.00
_cell.angle_beta   90.00
_cell.angle_gamma   90.00
#
_symmetry.space_group_name_H-M   'P 1'
#
loop_
_entity.id
_entity.type
_entity.pdbx_description
1 polymer ?
#
loop_
_entity_poly.entity_id
_entity_poly.type
_entity_poly.pdbx_seq_one_letter_code
_entity_poly.pdbx_strand_id
1 'polypeptide(L)'
;MDERYKRIVRNEEFNRLLDEDRIYCRHGLEHLLDVARISYIQVLEDGLDYDKNILYAAALLHDIGRAAEYRGAGSHDEAGAAIAEGILRDCGYAESEIQMIQEAIRGHGEEGGSGLAALLHRSDKASRMCFRCKAADTCKWKVKNEGIEK
;
A
#
# COMPACT_ATOMS: atom_id res chain seq x y z
N MET A 1 -12.78 9.16 17.35
CA MET A 1 -11.59 8.44 16.90
C MET A 1 -10.81 9.28 15.90
N ASP A 2 -9.52 9.41 16.12
CA ASP A 2 -8.65 10.13 15.19
C ASP A 2 -8.40 9.24 13.95
N GLU A 3 -8.74 9.77 12.78
CA GLU A 3 -8.56 9.05 11.52
C GLU A 3 -7.55 9.80 10.65
N ARG A 4 -6.33 9.86 11.13
CA ARG A 4 -5.23 10.62 10.47
C ARG A 4 -4.96 10.17 9.04
N TYR A 5 -5.26 8.92 8.70
CA TYR A 5 -5.12 8.43 7.33
C TYR A 5 -5.97 9.22 6.33
N LYS A 6 -7.05 9.84 6.78
CA LYS A 6 -7.85 10.70 5.91
C LYS A 6 -7.10 11.96 5.49
N ARG A 7 -6.15 12.40 6.31
CA ARG A 7 -5.28 13.52 5.97
C ARG A 7 -4.33 13.15 4.83
N ILE A 8 -3.88 11.89 4.77
CA ILE A 8 -3.03 11.39 3.69
C ILE A 8 -3.78 11.52 2.36
N VAL A 9 -5.03 11.10 2.31
CA VAL A 9 -5.85 11.14 1.09
C VAL A 9 -6.03 12.58 0.58
N ARG A 10 -5.94 13.57 1.45
CA ARG A 10 -6.06 15.00 1.11
C ARG A 10 -4.72 15.70 0.95
N ASN A 11 -3.62 15.02 1.21
CA ASN A 11 -2.27 15.59 1.15
C ASN A 11 -1.90 15.90 -0.31
N GLU A 12 -1.41 17.11 -0.58
CA GLU A 12 -1.07 17.55 -1.94
C GLU A 12 0.04 16.72 -2.57
N GLU A 13 1.10 16.44 -1.82
CA GLU A 13 2.23 15.63 -2.30
C GLU A 13 1.80 14.20 -2.63
N PHE A 14 0.98 13.60 -1.75
CA PHE A 14 0.42 12.28 -1.99
C PHE A 14 -0.37 12.25 -3.30
N ASN A 15 -1.27 13.21 -3.50
CA ASN A 15 -2.11 13.25 -4.69
C ASN A 15 -1.31 13.52 -5.96
N ARG A 16 -0.31 14.38 -5.89
CA ARG A 16 0.58 14.65 -7.01
C ARG A 16 1.30 13.39 -7.46
N LEU A 17 1.86 12.65 -6.52
CA LEU A 17 2.56 11.40 -6.80
C LEU A 17 1.63 10.30 -7.27
N LEU A 18 0.43 10.22 -6.72
CA LEU A 18 -0.56 9.26 -7.13
C LEU A 18 -0.98 9.48 -8.59
N ASP A 19 -1.19 10.73 -8.99
CA ASP A 19 -1.52 11.07 -10.38
C ASP A 19 -0.37 10.71 -11.32
N GLU A 20 0.87 10.93 -10.91
CA GLU A 20 2.06 10.56 -11.67
C GLU A 20 2.15 9.04 -11.85
N ASP A 21 1.90 8.28 -10.78
CA ASP A 21 1.89 6.81 -10.82
C ASP A 21 0.85 6.27 -11.82
N ARG A 22 -0.31 6.88 -11.89
CA ARG A 22 -1.39 6.42 -12.77
C ARG A 22 -1.03 6.46 -14.25
N ILE A 23 -0.07 7.28 -14.62
CA ILE A 23 0.43 7.31 -16.01
C ILE A 23 1.10 5.99 -16.36
N TYR A 24 1.76 5.36 -15.40
CA TYR A 24 2.57 4.16 -15.62
C TYR A 24 1.84 2.85 -15.32
N CYS A 25 1.10 2.77 -14.22
CA CYS A 25 0.55 1.50 -13.75
C CYS A 25 -0.96 1.47 -13.55
N ARG A 26 -1.64 2.58 -13.76
CA ARG A 26 -3.09 2.72 -13.60
C ARG A 26 -3.62 2.36 -12.20
N HIS A 27 -2.75 2.26 -11.22
CA HIS A 27 -3.14 2.05 -9.84
C HIS A 27 -3.57 3.40 -9.24
N GLY A 28 -4.82 3.49 -8.83
CA GLY A 28 -5.37 4.70 -8.25
C GLY A 28 -5.70 4.52 -6.79
N LEU A 29 -6.34 5.52 -6.24
CA LEU A 29 -6.77 5.52 -4.84
C LEU A 29 -7.65 4.32 -4.50
N GLU A 30 -8.48 3.89 -5.44
CA GLU A 30 -9.37 2.73 -5.24
C GLU A 30 -8.60 1.47 -4.88
N HIS A 31 -7.52 1.18 -5.61
CA HIS A 31 -6.65 0.04 -5.32
C HIS A 31 -6.05 0.15 -3.92
N LEU A 32 -5.52 1.32 -3.59
CA LEU A 32 -4.89 1.54 -2.28
C LEU A 32 -5.87 1.37 -1.14
N LEU A 33 -7.09 1.87 -1.32
CA LEU A 33 -8.15 1.70 -0.32
C LEU A 33 -8.61 0.24 -0.22
N ASP A 34 -8.64 -0.49 -1.33
CA ASP A 34 -8.97 -1.92 -1.31
C ASP A 34 -7.93 -2.69 -0.50
N VAL A 35 -6.66 -2.40 -0.68
CA VAL A 35 -5.58 -3.02 0.11
C VAL A 35 -5.77 -2.70 1.59
N ALA A 36 -6.08 -1.44 1.92
CA ALA A 36 -6.32 -1.04 3.31
C ALA A 36 -7.51 -1.77 3.92
N ARG A 37 -8.62 -1.85 3.21
CA ARG A 37 -9.84 -2.50 3.69
C ARG A 37 -9.66 -4.01 3.85
N ILE A 38 -9.05 -4.66 2.88
CA ILE A 38 -8.77 -6.11 2.96
C ILE A 38 -7.85 -6.40 4.14
N SER A 39 -6.81 -5.60 4.32
CA SER A 39 -5.90 -5.73 5.47
C SER A 39 -6.65 -5.59 6.79
N TYR A 40 -7.53 -4.62 6.88
CA TYR A 40 -8.28 -4.36 8.11
C TYR A 40 -9.31 -5.45 8.41
N ILE A 41 -9.98 -5.97 7.38
CA ILE A 41 -10.86 -7.12 7.53
C ILE A 41 -10.08 -8.30 8.13
N GLN A 42 -8.88 -8.55 7.63
CA GLN A 42 -8.03 -9.62 8.13
C GLN A 42 -7.64 -9.39 9.59
N VAL A 43 -7.31 -8.14 9.94
CA VAL A 43 -7.00 -7.77 11.33
C VAL A 43 -8.19 -8.09 12.25
N LEU A 44 -9.40 -7.74 11.83
CA LEU A 44 -10.59 -7.98 12.63
C LEU A 44 -10.93 -9.47 12.71
N GLU A 45 -10.82 -10.20 11.62
CA GLU A 45 -11.12 -11.64 11.59
C GLU A 45 -10.15 -12.45 12.46
N ASP A 46 -8.87 -12.12 12.42
CA ASP A 46 -7.82 -12.87 13.11
C ASP A 46 -7.49 -12.31 14.49
N GLY A 47 -8.12 -11.21 14.90
CA GLY A 47 -7.84 -10.58 16.19
C GLY A 47 -6.43 -10.04 16.29
N LEU A 48 -5.87 -9.52 15.19
CA LEU A 48 -4.53 -8.95 15.18
C LEU A 48 -4.51 -7.58 15.83
N ASP A 49 -3.37 -7.20 16.39
CA ASP A 49 -3.22 -5.94 17.12
C ASP A 49 -2.48 -4.90 16.27
N TYR A 50 -3.21 -4.32 15.31
CA TYR A 50 -2.68 -3.23 14.49
C TYR A 50 -3.63 -2.02 14.56
N ASP A 51 -3.06 -0.85 14.78
CA ASP A 51 -3.80 0.40 14.79
C ASP A 51 -4.29 0.72 13.36
N LYS A 52 -5.55 1.09 13.24
CA LYS A 52 -6.16 1.42 11.94
C LYS A 52 -5.44 2.54 11.21
N ASN A 53 -4.98 3.57 11.94
CA ASN A 53 -4.26 4.69 11.34
C ASN A 53 -2.91 4.26 10.75
N ILE A 54 -2.22 3.35 11.41
CA ILE A 54 -0.95 2.81 10.92
C ILE A 54 -1.20 1.92 9.71
N LEU A 55 -2.17 1.03 9.81
CA LEU A 55 -2.50 0.07 8.76
C LEU A 55 -2.93 0.77 7.47
N TYR A 56 -3.86 1.72 7.58
CA TYR A 56 -4.34 2.47 6.42
C TYR A 56 -3.25 3.35 5.82
N ALA A 57 -2.42 3.97 6.65
CA ALA A 57 -1.29 4.76 6.16
C ALA A 57 -0.31 3.91 5.36
N ALA A 58 0.04 2.74 5.89
CA ALA A 58 0.93 1.81 5.20
C ALA A 58 0.35 1.37 3.85
N ALA A 59 -0.93 1.03 3.82
CA ALA A 59 -1.60 0.62 2.59
C ALA A 59 -1.66 1.76 1.55
N LEU A 60 -2.01 2.97 1.98
CA LEU A 60 -2.08 4.13 1.08
C LEU A 60 -0.73 4.50 0.49
N LEU A 61 0.34 4.27 1.23
CA LEU A 61 1.68 4.70 0.84
C LEU A 61 2.57 3.58 0.29
N HIS A 62 2.08 2.32 0.27
CA HIS A 62 2.96 1.19 -0.07
C HIS A 62 3.53 1.27 -1.49
N ASP A 63 2.84 1.89 -2.42
CA ASP A 63 3.28 2.03 -3.81
C ASP A 63 3.67 3.46 -4.20
N ILE A 64 3.79 4.38 -3.23
CA ILE A 64 4.02 5.80 -3.52
C ILE A 64 5.34 6.07 -4.26
N GLY A 65 6.28 5.14 -4.19
CA GLY A 65 7.58 5.27 -4.84
C GLY A 65 7.64 4.80 -6.30
N ARG A 66 6.54 4.32 -6.85
CA ARG A 66 6.53 3.73 -8.20
C ARG A 66 6.97 4.71 -9.30
N ALA A 67 6.52 5.95 -9.25
CA ALA A 67 6.91 6.95 -10.23
C ALA A 67 8.42 7.19 -10.20
N ALA A 68 9.01 7.23 -9.00
CA ALA A 68 10.47 7.37 -8.84
C ALA A 68 11.21 6.16 -9.41
N GLU A 69 10.69 4.96 -9.20
CA GLU A 69 11.27 3.73 -9.76
C GLU A 69 11.24 3.76 -11.29
N TYR A 70 10.13 4.17 -11.88
CA TYR A 70 10.01 4.29 -13.35
C TYR A 70 10.96 5.33 -13.93
N ARG A 71 11.37 6.34 -13.15
CA ARG A 71 12.37 7.33 -13.55
C ARG A 71 13.80 6.86 -13.29
N GLY A 72 13.99 5.64 -12.78
CA GLY A 72 15.31 5.09 -12.50
C GLY A 72 15.94 5.55 -11.20
N ALA A 73 15.14 6.06 -10.26
CA ALA A 73 15.62 6.56 -8.96
C ALA A 73 15.74 5.47 -7.89
N GLY A 74 15.86 4.19 -8.28
CA GLY A 74 15.96 3.06 -7.37
C GLY A 74 14.65 2.29 -7.26
N SER A 75 14.57 1.36 -6.29
CA SER A 75 13.36 0.57 -6.09
C SER A 75 12.23 1.42 -5.53
N HIS A 76 10.99 1.07 -5.87
CA HIS A 76 9.82 1.80 -5.35
C HIS A 76 9.68 1.66 -3.83
N ASP A 77 10.19 0.58 -3.25
CA ASP A 77 10.11 0.34 -1.80
C ASP A 77 10.96 1.34 -1.03
N GLU A 78 12.21 1.54 -1.46
CA GLU A 78 13.12 2.50 -0.82
C GLU A 78 12.68 3.94 -1.08
N ALA A 79 12.34 4.26 -2.32
CA ALA A 79 11.85 5.59 -2.67
C ALA A 79 10.55 5.90 -1.92
N GLY A 80 9.66 4.93 -1.83
CA GLY A 80 8.39 5.07 -1.13
C GLY A 80 8.56 5.33 0.36
N ALA A 81 9.47 4.61 1.00
CA ALA A 81 9.73 4.81 2.43
C ALA A 81 10.26 6.22 2.70
N ALA A 82 11.16 6.72 1.86
CA ALA A 82 11.70 8.07 1.99
C ALA A 82 10.62 9.15 1.78
N ILE A 83 9.81 8.99 0.74
CA ILE A 83 8.72 9.94 0.43
C ILE A 83 7.66 9.94 1.54
N ALA A 84 7.33 8.77 2.07
CA ALA A 84 6.31 8.60 3.09
C ALA A 84 6.62 9.40 4.35
N GLU A 85 7.89 9.55 4.71
CA GLU A 85 8.29 10.29 5.91
C GLU A 85 7.71 11.71 5.93
N GLY A 86 7.88 12.46 4.86
CA GLY A 86 7.38 13.84 4.76
C GLY A 86 5.87 13.91 4.83
N ILE A 87 5.19 13.03 4.09
CA ILE A 87 3.72 12.99 4.06
C ILE A 87 3.17 12.66 5.46
N LEU A 88 3.75 11.66 6.11
CA LEU A 88 3.30 11.22 7.43
C LEU A 88 3.50 12.29 8.49
N ARG A 89 4.61 13.02 8.45
CA ARG A 89 4.84 14.14 9.36
C ARG A 89 3.81 15.23 9.17
N ASP A 90 3.50 15.58 7.93
CA ASP A 90 2.48 16.57 7.61
C ASP A 90 1.09 16.14 8.10
N CYS A 91 0.84 14.84 8.15
CA CYS A 91 -0.44 14.29 8.58
C CYS A 91 -0.52 14.03 10.10
N GLY A 92 0.52 14.34 10.84
CA GLY A 92 0.50 14.26 12.30
C GLY A 92 0.87 12.91 12.89
N TYR A 93 1.61 12.08 12.16
CA TYR A 93 2.09 10.79 12.67
C TYR A 93 3.35 11.00 13.52
N ALA A 94 3.45 10.22 14.60
CA ALA A 94 4.62 10.24 15.47
C ALA A 94 5.79 9.50 14.83
N GLU A 95 7.01 9.80 15.26
CA GLU A 95 8.23 9.21 14.69
C GLU A 95 8.22 7.67 14.76
N SER A 96 7.79 7.09 15.87
CA SER A 96 7.68 5.64 16.01
C SER A 96 6.69 5.03 15.02
N GLU A 97 5.58 5.71 14.76
CA GLU A 97 4.57 5.28 13.80
C GLU A 97 5.12 5.36 12.37
N ILE A 98 5.85 6.43 12.06
CA ILE A 98 6.50 6.61 10.76
C ILE A 98 7.47 5.46 10.49
N GLN A 99 8.28 5.10 11.47
CA GLN A 99 9.22 3.99 11.34
C GLN A 99 8.52 2.66 11.06
N MET A 100 7.44 2.38 11.76
CA MET A 100 6.65 1.17 11.54
C MET A 100 6.09 1.12 10.12
N ILE A 101 5.57 2.24 9.64
CA ILE A 101 5.00 2.35 8.29
C ILE A 101 6.09 2.20 7.24
N GLN A 102 7.24 2.84 7.44
CA GLN A 102 8.37 2.72 6.51
C GLN A 102 8.89 1.29 6.41
N GLU A 103 8.99 0.57 7.53
CA GLU A 103 9.40 -0.84 7.52
C GLU A 103 8.41 -1.69 6.73
N ALA A 104 7.12 -1.43 6.89
CA ALA A 104 6.09 -2.13 6.13
C ALA A 104 6.19 -1.86 4.64
N ILE A 105 6.46 -0.62 4.24
CA ILE A 105 6.64 -0.24 2.84
C ILE A 105 7.85 -0.96 2.24
N ARG A 106 8.97 -1.01 2.96
CA ARG A 106 10.18 -1.68 2.48
C ARG A 106 9.99 -3.19 2.31
N GLY A 107 9.21 -3.80 3.17
CA GLY A 107 9.05 -5.26 3.20
C GLY A 107 7.85 -5.81 2.44
N HIS A 108 6.95 -4.98 1.93
CA HIS A 108 5.68 -5.49 1.37
C HIS A 108 5.85 -6.29 0.07
N GLY A 109 6.94 -6.08 -0.65
CA GLY A 109 7.21 -6.80 -1.89
C GLY A 109 7.87 -8.16 -1.70
N GLU A 110 8.24 -8.52 -0.49
CA GLU A 110 8.97 -9.75 -0.19
C GLU A 110 8.05 -10.87 0.28
N GLU A 111 8.20 -12.05 -0.34
CA GLU A 111 7.53 -13.25 0.14
C GLU A 111 8.19 -13.73 1.44
N GLY A 112 7.38 -14.28 2.35
CA GLY A 112 7.88 -14.81 3.61
C GLY A 112 8.19 -13.75 4.65
N GLY A 113 7.87 -12.48 4.40
CA GLY A 113 7.96 -11.44 5.39
C GLY A 113 6.99 -11.68 6.55
N SER A 114 7.12 -10.94 7.64
CA SER A 114 6.28 -11.08 8.82
C SER A 114 5.63 -9.74 9.18
N GLY A 115 4.67 -9.79 10.09
CA GLY A 115 4.01 -8.61 10.62
C GLY A 115 3.23 -7.82 9.58
N LEU A 116 3.30 -6.51 9.70
CA LEU A 116 2.53 -5.60 8.85
C LEU A 116 2.93 -5.71 7.37
N ALA A 117 4.20 -5.87 7.08
CA ALA A 117 4.69 -6.03 5.70
C ALA A 117 4.07 -7.26 5.04
N ALA A 118 4.02 -8.40 5.75
CA ALA A 118 3.41 -9.62 5.24
C ALA A 118 1.91 -9.46 5.01
N LEU A 119 1.24 -8.76 5.92
CA LEU A 119 -0.19 -8.49 5.79
C LEU A 119 -0.48 -7.64 4.56
N LEU A 120 0.31 -6.58 4.32
CA LEU A 120 0.17 -5.75 3.12
C LEU A 120 0.42 -6.53 1.85
N HIS A 121 1.45 -7.39 1.84
CA HIS A 121 1.79 -8.21 0.68
C HIS A 121 0.61 -9.13 0.30
N ARG A 122 0.04 -9.82 1.28
CA ARG A 122 -1.13 -10.69 1.05
C ARG A 122 -2.35 -9.91 0.58
N SER A 123 -2.58 -8.75 1.19
CA SER A 123 -3.75 -7.92 0.88
C SER A 123 -3.65 -7.28 -0.50
N ASP A 124 -2.46 -6.87 -0.89
CA ASP A 124 -2.21 -6.34 -2.23
C ASP A 124 -2.54 -7.39 -3.30
N LYS A 125 -2.09 -8.62 -3.10
CA LYS A 125 -2.43 -9.73 -4.01
C LYS A 125 -3.91 -10.05 -3.98
N ALA A 126 -4.54 -10.09 -2.81
CA ALA A 126 -5.97 -10.40 -2.65
C ALA A 126 -6.88 -9.33 -3.27
N SER A 127 -6.40 -8.10 -3.40
CA SER A 127 -7.16 -7.00 -4.00
C SER A 127 -7.33 -7.15 -5.52
N ARG A 128 -6.56 -8.01 -6.14
CA ARG A 128 -6.56 -8.14 -7.59
C ARG A 128 -7.76 -8.94 -8.08
N MET A 129 -8.35 -8.47 -9.16
CA MET A 129 -9.53 -9.10 -9.76
C MET A 129 -9.12 -9.89 -11.00
N CYS A 130 -8.24 -10.86 -10.82
CA CYS A 130 -7.71 -11.69 -11.92
C CYS A 130 -8.83 -12.38 -12.69
N PHE A 131 -9.89 -12.76 -12.00
CA PHE A 131 -11.06 -13.41 -12.57
C PHE A 131 -11.80 -12.53 -13.61
N ARG A 132 -11.53 -11.23 -13.62
CA ARG A 132 -12.08 -10.29 -14.63
C ARG A 132 -11.01 -9.60 -15.44
N CYS A 133 -9.76 -9.93 -15.23
CA CYS A 133 -8.66 -9.25 -15.90
C CYS A 133 -8.45 -9.79 -17.31
N LYS A 134 -8.49 -8.92 -18.29
CA LYS A 134 -8.26 -9.29 -19.69
C LYS A 134 -6.84 -9.73 -19.96
N ALA A 135 -5.90 -9.31 -19.12
CA ALA A 135 -4.49 -9.64 -19.23
C ALA A 135 -4.06 -10.82 -18.36
N ALA A 136 -5.01 -11.55 -17.76
CA ALA A 136 -4.70 -12.64 -16.83
C ALA A 136 -3.78 -13.70 -17.46
N ASP A 137 -4.03 -14.07 -18.70
CA ASP A 137 -3.27 -15.11 -19.40
C ASP A 137 -1.82 -14.70 -19.71
N THR A 138 -1.56 -13.42 -19.86
CA THR A 138 -0.24 -12.88 -20.19
C THR A 138 0.45 -12.24 -18.98
N CYS A 139 -0.21 -12.18 -17.84
CA CYS A 139 0.34 -11.60 -16.63
C CYS A 139 1.47 -12.46 -16.07
N LYS A 140 2.56 -11.80 -15.64
CA LYS A 140 3.72 -12.47 -15.05
C LYS A 140 3.41 -13.24 -13.76
N TRP A 141 2.31 -12.91 -13.11
CA TRP A 141 1.89 -13.60 -11.90
C TRP A 141 1.27 -14.94 -12.25
N LYS A 142 1.88 -16.01 -11.74
CA LYS A 142 1.42 -17.37 -12.02
C LYS A 142 0.15 -17.72 -11.24
N VAL A 143 0.04 -17.24 -10.00
CA VAL A 143 -1.14 -17.48 -9.17
C VAL A 143 -2.14 -16.36 -9.41
N LYS A 144 -3.35 -16.72 -9.77
CA LYS A 144 -4.44 -15.80 -10.08
C LYS A 144 -5.54 -15.92 -9.05
N ASN A 145 -6.20 -14.80 -8.74
CA ASN A 145 -7.42 -14.83 -7.94
C ASN A 145 -8.58 -15.23 -8.85
N GLU A 146 -9.17 -16.37 -8.59
CA GLU A 146 -10.28 -16.90 -9.40
C GLU A 146 -11.65 -16.50 -8.87
N GLY A 147 -11.70 -15.84 -7.72
CA GLY A 147 -12.92 -15.38 -7.09
C GLY A 147 -12.69 -14.14 -6.24
N ILE A 148 -13.72 -13.73 -5.55
CA ILE A 148 -13.65 -12.55 -4.68
C ILE A 148 -12.98 -12.93 -3.37
N GLU A 149 -11.91 -12.20 -3.05
CA GLU A 149 -11.20 -12.33 -1.78
C GLU A 149 -11.68 -11.24 -0.82
N LYS A 150 -12.28 -11.69 0.30
CA LYS A 150 -12.79 -10.77 1.36
C LYS A 150 -13.77 -9.68 0.80
#